data_abd05e323d2cf7cb048eb64b28dfd5e5
#
_entry.id   abd05e323d2cf7cb048eb64b28dfd5e5
#
_cell.length_a   1.000
_cell.length_b   1.000
_cell.length_c   1.000
_cell.angle_alpha   90.00
_cell.angle_beta   90.00
_cell.angle_gamma   90.00
#
_symmetry.space_group_name_H-M   'P 1'
#
loop_
_entity.id
_entity.type
_entity.pdbx_description
1 polymer ?
#
loop_
_entity_poly.entity_id
_entity_poly.type
_entity_poly.pdbx_seq_one_letter_code
_entity_poly.pdbx_strand_id
1 'polypeptide(L)'
;MKNNLPLIVGIDPGTTVGVAVWDIEQRKIIELFESDMFVAHKYLLDLKTRHDLFVVLEDARMMVTKRRADSASRLQGAGSIKRDAVLWVTWLQGEKIPFIQRAPGKTLKGRDGRDTFREFTGNETKIGQDHMLDAAMMVFDTTARHYALMLQKSQTEIKPRKKQQSWRKALELGKIKTVKP
;
A
#
# COMPACT_ATOMS: atom_id res chain seq x y z
N MET A 1 16.56 17.78 18.73
CA MET A 1 15.35 17.21 18.07
C MET A 1 15.49 15.70 18.14
N LYS A 2 14.58 14.98 18.81
CA LYS A 2 14.54 13.51 18.71
C LYS A 2 14.14 13.19 17.27
N ASN A 3 15.03 12.58 16.49
CA ASN A 3 14.68 11.98 15.21
C ASN A 3 13.81 10.75 15.51
N ASN A 4 12.53 10.99 15.73
CA ASN A 4 11.60 9.87 15.85
C ASN A 4 11.55 9.17 14.48
N LEU A 5 11.80 7.86 14.49
CA LEU A 5 11.60 7.07 13.29
C LEU A 5 10.11 7.06 12.92
N PRO A 6 9.76 7.05 11.63
CA PRO A 6 8.38 7.02 11.22
C PRO A 6 7.72 5.69 11.59
N LEU A 7 6.40 5.71 11.68
CA LEU A 7 5.62 4.49 11.65
C LEU A 7 5.58 3.94 10.23
N ILE A 8 5.79 2.63 10.10
CA ILE A 8 5.70 1.94 8.80
C ILE A 8 4.32 1.33 8.67
N VAL A 9 3.59 1.68 7.61
CA VAL A 9 2.23 1.20 7.38
C VAL A 9 2.20 0.26 6.19
N GLY A 10 1.81 -0.99 6.41
CA GLY A 10 1.53 -1.97 5.37
C GLY A 10 0.08 -1.84 4.89
N ILE A 11 -0.11 -1.81 3.58
CA ILE A 11 -1.44 -1.72 2.95
C ILE A 11 -1.59 -2.83 1.94
N ASP A 12 -2.54 -3.74 2.17
CA ASP A 12 -3.03 -4.70 1.17
C ASP A 12 -4.32 -4.17 0.55
N PRO A 13 -4.28 -3.64 -0.70
CA PRO A 13 -5.44 -3.03 -1.35
C PRO A 13 -6.42 -4.08 -1.87
N GLY A 14 -7.70 -3.85 -1.65
CA GLY A 14 -8.78 -4.67 -2.18
C GLY A 14 -10.13 -4.02 -1.90
N THR A 15 -11.21 -4.77 -2.12
CA THR A 15 -12.56 -4.38 -1.66
C THR A 15 -12.54 -4.21 -0.13
N THR A 16 -11.85 -5.12 0.53
CA THR A 16 -11.44 -5.00 1.93
C THR A 16 -9.96 -4.71 1.96
N VAL A 17 -9.56 -3.66 2.65
CA VAL A 17 -8.17 -3.20 2.78
C VAL A 17 -7.60 -3.73 4.08
N GLY A 18 -6.50 -4.46 4.01
CA GLY A 18 -5.71 -4.81 5.18
C GLY A 18 -4.75 -3.67 5.55
N VAL A 19 -4.71 -3.30 6.81
CA VAL A 19 -3.82 -2.25 7.34
C VAL A 19 -3.04 -2.78 8.54
N ALA A 20 -1.73 -2.61 8.51
CA ALA A 20 -0.84 -2.92 9.64
C ALA A 20 0.08 -1.74 9.91
N VAL A 21 0.22 -1.34 11.16
CA VAL A 21 1.12 -0.26 11.59
C VAL A 21 2.24 -0.86 12.43
N TRP A 22 3.46 -0.70 11.96
CA TRP A 22 4.68 -1.15 12.59
C TRP A 22 5.43 0.02 13.22
N ASP A 23 5.72 -0.10 14.49
CA ASP A 23 6.62 0.81 15.20
C ASP A 23 8.05 0.26 15.16
N ILE A 24 8.94 0.97 14.48
CA ILE A 24 10.36 0.57 14.33
C ILE A 24 11.09 0.61 15.68
N GLU A 25 10.78 1.60 16.52
CA GLU A 25 11.46 1.78 17.80
C GLU A 25 11.05 0.71 18.80
N GLN A 26 9.75 0.42 18.88
CA GLN A 26 9.19 -0.61 19.76
C GLN A 26 9.33 -2.02 19.17
N ARG A 27 9.64 -2.15 17.87
CA ARG A 27 9.73 -3.41 17.13
C ARG A 27 8.46 -4.27 17.29
N LYS A 28 7.30 -3.64 17.12
CA LYS A 28 6.01 -4.33 17.21
C LYS A 28 4.97 -3.76 16.25
N ILE A 29 3.99 -4.57 15.92
CA ILE A 29 2.76 -4.10 15.28
C ILE A 29 1.90 -3.47 16.37
N ILE A 30 1.60 -2.17 16.22
CA ILE A 30 0.80 -1.40 17.17
C ILE A 30 -0.67 -1.34 16.78
N GLU A 31 -0.97 -1.46 15.48
CA GLU A 31 -2.34 -1.50 14.94
C GLU A 31 -2.42 -2.53 13.82
N LEU A 32 -3.50 -3.28 13.79
CA LEU A 32 -3.76 -4.28 12.75
C LEU A 32 -5.27 -4.44 12.58
N PHE A 33 -5.80 -4.06 11.41
CA PHE A 33 -7.22 -4.12 11.12
C PHE A 33 -7.50 -4.24 9.63
N GLU A 34 -8.77 -4.48 9.31
CA GLU A 34 -9.32 -4.39 7.96
C GLU A 34 -10.46 -3.38 7.90
N SER A 35 -10.61 -2.73 6.76
CA SER A 35 -11.67 -1.75 6.53
C SER A 35 -11.93 -1.56 5.03
N ASP A 36 -12.86 -0.69 4.69
CA ASP A 36 -12.92 -0.13 3.35
C ASP A 36 -11.84 0.93 3.11
N MET A 37 -11.63 1.29 1.85
CA MET A 37 -10.60 2.25 1.44
C MET A 37 -10.78 3.64 2.09
N PHE A 38 -12.02 4.11 2.26
CA PHE A 38 -12.26 5.45 2.80
C PHE A 38 -11.94 5.53 4.28
N VAL A 39 -12.30 4.50 5.03
CA VAL A 39 -11.96 4.38 6.45
C VAL A 39 -10.45 4.29 6.63
N ALA A 40 -9.76 3.49 5.80
CA ALA A 40 -8.30 3.40 5.83
C ALA A 40 -7.63 4.75 5.49
N HIS A 41 -8.12 5.48 4.49
CA HIS A 41 -7.62 6.82 4.18
C HIS A 41 -7.79 7.79 5.34
N LYS A 42 -8.97 7.84 5.95
CA LYS A 42 -9.26 8.69 7.11
C LYS A 42 -8.34 8.37 8.28
N TYR A 43 -8.15 7.09 8.56
CA TYR A 43 -7.24 6.63 9.61
C TYR A 43 -5.80 7.10 9.35
N LEU A 44 -5.29 6.94 8.14
CA LEU A 44 -3.94 7.37 7.78
C LEU A 44 -3.76 8.89 7.86
N LEU A 45 -4.78 9.67 7.50
CA LEU A 45 -4.74 11.13 7.66
C LEU A 45 -4.66 11.52 9.13
N ASP A 46 -5.46 10.91 9.99
CA ASP A 46 -5.40 11.14 11.43
C ASP A 46 -4.04 10.73 12.01
N LEU A 47 -3.54 9.56 11.63
CA LEU A 47 -2.23 9.08 12.09
C LEU A 47 -1.09 10.04 11.64
N LYS A 48 -1.15 10.56 10.42
CA LYS A 48 -0.20 11.54 9.85
C LYS A 48 -0.14 12.85 10.64
N THR A 49 -1.20 13.24 11.32
CA THR A 49 -1.19 14.47 12.16
C THR A 49 -0.30 14.32 13.39
N ARG A 50 -0.01 13.09 13.80
CA ARG A 50 0.68 12.76 15.04
C ARG A 50 2.04 12.12 14.83
N HIS A 51 2.27 11.52 13.66
CA HIS A 51 3.47 10.75 13.33
C HIS A 51 3.91 10.97 11.89
N ASP A 52 5.20 10.92 11.66
CA ASP A 52 5.71 10.71 10.31
C ASP A 52 5.37 9.29 9.86
N LEU A 53 4.89 9.15 8.63
CA LEU A 53 4.48 7.87 8.08
C LEU A 53 5.34 7.49 6.88
N PHE A 54 5.53 6.18 6.72
CA PHE A 54 6.04 5.58 5.49
C PHE A 54 5.17 4.37 5.12
N VAL A 55 4.67 4.32 3.88
CA VAL A 55 3.75 3.26 3.46
C VAL A 55 4.46 2.22 2.59
N VAL A 56 4.20 0.94 2.87
CA VAL A 56 4.52 -0.19 2.01
C VAL A 56 3.20 -0.68 1.41
N LEU A 57 2.99 -0.40 0.14
CA LEU A 57 1.76 -0.72 -0.58
C LEU A 57 1.93 -1.99 -1.41
N GLU A 58 1.08 -2.99 -1.22
CA GLU A 58 1.01 -4.11 -2.15
C GLU A 58 0.46 -3.66 -3.51
N ASP A 59 1.13 -4.05 -4.58
CA ASP A 59 0.70 -3.69 -5.94
C ASP A 59 0.67 -4.90 -6.86
N ALA A 60 -0.51 -5.43 -7.07
CA ALA A 60 -0.75 -6.57 -7.96
C ALA A 60 -0.32 -6.33 -9.41
N ARG A 61 -0.10 -5.07 -9.83
CA ARG A 61 0.43 -4.75 -11.17
C ARG A 61 1.89 -5.14 -11.33
N MET A 62 2.61 -5.30 -10.22
CA MET A 62 4.02 -5.75 -10.22
C MET A 62 4.16 -7.26 -10.36
N MET A 63 3.07 -8.02 -10.29
CA MET A 63 3.11 -9.45 -10.58
C MET A 63 3.37 -9.69 -12.06
N VAL A 64 4.46 -10.38 -12.36
CA VAL A 64 4.70 -10.94 -13.71
C VAL A 64 3.91 -12.24 -13.82
N THR A 65 2.65 -12.16 -14.22
CA THR A 65 1.84 -13.36 -14.45
C THR A 65 2.16 -13.93 -15.83
N LYS A 66 2.87 -15.05 -15.86
CA LYS A 66 3.01 -15.90 -17.08
C LYS A 66 1.75 -16.74 -17.35
N ARG A 67 0.75 -16.71 -16.47
CA ARG A 67 -0.48 -17.51 -16.59
C ARG A 67 -1.53 -16.76 -17.39
N ARG A 68 -2.00 -17.36 -18.47
CA ARG A 68 -3.25 -16.98 -19.14
C ARG A 68 -4.38 -17.11 -18.10
N ALA A 69 -5.18 -16.08 -17.98
CA ALA A 69 -6.37 -16.16 -17.12
C ALA A 69 -7.40 -17.04 -17.81
N ASP A 70 -7.70 -18.19 -17.19
CA ASP A 70 -8.55 -19.21 -17.77
C ASP A 70 -10.06 -18.92 -17.64
N SER A 71 -10.45 -17.79 -16.99
CA SER A 71 -11.85 -17.42 -16.84
C SER A 71 -12.07 -15.88 -16.77
N ALA A 72 -13.24 -15.45 -17.30
CA ALA A 72 -13.66 -14.04 -17.28
C ALA A 72 -13.74 -13.45 -15.86
N SER A 73 -14.18 -14.23 -14.87
CA SER A 73 -14.26 -13.81 -13.47
C SER A 73 -12.87 -13.51 -12.86
N ARG A 74 -11.86 -14.31 -13.19
CA ARG A 74 -10.48 -14.05 -12.76
C ARG A 74 -9.90 -12.80 -13.42
N LEU A 75 -10.23 -12.52 -14.68
CA LEU A 75 -9.84 -11.31 -15.38
C LEU A 75 -10.47 -10.07 -14.76
N GLN A 76 -11.75 -10.15 -14.39
CA GLN A 76 -12.50 -9.06 -13.76
C GLN A 76 -11.95 -8.74 -12.36
N GLY A 77 -11.72 -9.76 -11.52
CA GLY A 77 -11.10 -9.59 -10.20
C GLY A 77 -9.68 -8.99 -10.29
N ALA A 78 -8.85 -9.48 -11.22
CA ALA A 78 -7.51 -8.92 -11.44
C ALA A 78 -7.55 -7.45 -11.91
N GLY A 79 -8.58 -7.04 -12.64
CA GLY A 79 -8.81 -5.66 -13.06
C GLY A 79 -9.14 -4.74 -11.89
N SER A 80 -9.99 -5.18 -10.98
CA SER A 80 -10.39 -4.43 -9.77
C SER A 80 -9.20 -4.17 -8.86
N ILE A 81 -8.46 -5.19 -8.47
CA ILE A 81 -7.29 -5.06 -7.58
C ILE A 81 -6.23 -4.11 -8.17
N LYS A 82 -6.00 -4.18 -9.49
CA LYS A 82 -5.08 -3.27 -10.17
C LYS A 82 -5.56 -1.82 -10.14
N ARG A 83 -6.85 -1.58 -10.23
CA ARG A 83 -7.46 -0.24 -10.12
C ARG A 83 -7.28 0.29 -8.70
N ASP A 84 -7.54 -0.53 -7.69
CA ASP A 84 -7.44 -0.13 -6.29
C ASP A 84 -6.01 0.27 -5.92
N ALA A 85 -5.00 -0.47 -6.39
CA ALA A 85 -3.60 -0.07 -6.24
C ALA A 85 -3.28 1.28 -6.92
N VAL A 86 -3.90 1.59 -8.07
CA VAL A 86 -3.74 2.91 -8.72
C VAL A 86 -4.35 4.03 -7.87
N LEU A 87 -5.53 3.81 -7.29
CA LEU A 87 -6.20 4.78 -6.43
C LEU A 87 -5.35 5.08 -5.20
N TRP A 88 -4.82 4.06 -4.54
CA TRP A 88 -3.90 4.20 -3.42
C TRP A 88 -2.66 5.01 -3.77
N VAL A 89 -1.97 4.67 -4.87
CA VAL A 89 -0.79 5.41 -5.32
C VAL A 89 -1.12 6.89 -5.56
N THR A 90 -2.23 7.16 -6.24
CA THR A 90 -2.64 8.54 -6.54
C THR A 90 -2.93 9.32 -5.26
N TRP A 91 -3.61 8.67 -4.30
CA TRP A 91 -3.94 9.29 -3.03
C TRP A 91 -2.69 9.55 -2.18
N LEU A 92 -1.81 8.56 -2.00
CA LEU A 92 -0.55 8.71 -1.24
C LEU A 92 0.32 9.84 -1.80
N GLN A 93 0.38 9.97 -3.14
CA GLN A 93 1.09 11.06 -3.80
C GLN A 93 0.42 12.42 -3.53
N GLY A 94 -0.90 12.49 -3.59
CA GLY A 94 -1.68 13.70 -3.28
C GLY A 94 -1.45 14.17 -1.86
N GLU A 95 -1.43 13.24 -0.91
CA GLU A 95 -1.19 13.49 0.49
C GLU A 95 0.30 13.66 0.84
N LYS A 96 1.20 13.50 -0.11
CA LYS A 96 2.67 13.58 0.09
C LYS A 96 3.17 12.64 1.18
N ILE A 97 2.56 11.46 1.29
CA ILE A 97 3.02 10.40 2.17
C ILE A 97 4.07 9.59 1.41
N PRO A 98 5.31 9.46 1.91
CA PRO A 98 6.34 8.66 1.25
C PRO A 98 5.95 7.18 1.26
N PHE A 99 6.14 6.50 0.13
CA PHE A 99 5.79 5.09 0.00
C PHE A 99 6.67 4.35 -0.99
N ILE A 100 6.64 3.03 -0.88
CA ILE A 100 7.10 2.11 -1.92
C ILE A 100 5.97 1.16 -2.31
N GLN A 101 6.06 0.66 -3.54
CA GLN A 101 5.19 -0.42 -4.02
C GLN A 101 5.95 -1.75 -3.94
N ARG A 102 5.24 -2.81 -3.56
CA ARG A 102 5.77 -4.15 -3.43
C ARG A 102 4.86 -5.13 -4.20
N ALA A 103 5.46 -6.05 -4.94
CA ALA A 103 4.69 -7.13 -5.54
C ALA A 103 4.06 -8.02 -4.46
N PRO A 104 2.87 -8.58 -4.71
CA PRO A 104 2.28 -9.60 -3.85
C PRO A 104 3.28 -10.70 -3.52
N GLY A 105 3.48 -10.92 -2.22
CA GLY A 105 4.36 -11.96 -1.70
C GLY A 105 3.70 -13.34 -1.72
N LYS A 106 4.52 -14.37 -1.50
CA LYS A 106 4.01 -15.66 -1.06
C LYS A 106 3.86 -15.59 0.45
N THR A 107 2.71 -15.19 0.91
CA THR A 107 2.38 -15.15 2.33
C THR A 107 1.92 -16.51 2.82
N LEU A 108 2.14 -16.74 4.10
CA LEU A 108 1.48 -17.80 4.83
C LEU A 108 -0.03 -17.52 4.76
N LYS A 109 -0.83 -18.42 4.18
CA LYS A 109 -2.27 -18.20 3.99
C LYS A 109 -3.11 -19.12 4.88
N GLY A 110 -4.32 -18.65 5.14
CA GLY A 110 -5.30 -19.42 5.90
C GLY A 110 -4.99 -19.46 7.40
N ARG A 111 -5.67 -20.36 8.10
CA ARG A 111 -5.58 -20.49 9.56
C ARG A 111 -4.15 -20.74 10.04
N ASP A 112 -3.48 -21.71 9.43
CA ASP A 112 -2.13 -22.11 9.83
C ASP A 112 -1.13 -20.96 9.67
N GLY A 113 -1.30 -20.16 8.61
CA GLY A 113 -0.48 -18.98 8.39
C GLY A 113 -0.68 -17.90 9.45
N ARG A 114 -1.93 -17.67 9.87
CA ARG A 114 -2.26 -16.71 10.91
C ARG A 114 -1.75 -17.16 12.28
N ASP A 115 -1.88 -18.43 12.58
CA ASP A 115 -1.42 -19.00 13.84
C ASP A 115 0.11 -18.96 13.92
N THR A 116 0.81 -19.34 12.85
CA THR A 116 2.26 -19.21 12.73
C THR A 116 2.72 -17.77 12.90
N PHE A 117 2.04 -16.80 12.26
CA PHE A 117 2.38 -15.39 12.40
C PHE A 117 2.23 -14.90 13.85
N ARG A 118 1.16 -15.30 14.53
CA ARG A 118 0.94 -14.98 15.95
C ARG A 118 2.04 -15.54 16.83
N GLU A 119 2.41 -16.79 16.62
CA GLU A 119 3.46 -17.48 17.38
C GLU A 119 4.81 -16.77 17.19
N PHE A 120 5.15 -16.39 15.95
CA PHE A 120 6.40 -15.69 15.66
C PHE A 120 6.47 -14.26 16.19
N THR A 121 5.36 -13.56 16.17
CA THR A 121 5.34 -12.12 16.50
C THR A 121 4.96 -11.84 17.94
N GLY A 122 4.47 -12.86 18.66
CA GLY A 122 3.87 -12.66 19.98
C GLY A 122 2.66 -11.71 19.94
N ASN A 123 2.12 -11.45 18.74
CA ASN A 123 1.01 -10.51 18.57
C ASN A 123 -0.30 -11.21 18.93
N GLU A 124 -0.89 -10.82 20.06
CA GLU A 124 -2.19 -11.33 20.52
C GLU A 124 -3.36 -10.80 19.68
N THR A 125 -3.13 -9.83 18.78
CA THR A 125 -4.17 -9.30 17.91
C THR A 125 -4.76 -10.42 17.07
N LYS A 126 -6.07 -10.61 17.19
CA LYS A 126 -6.78 -11.61 16.43
C LYS A 126 -6.76 -11.28 14.94
N ILE A 127 -5.93 -11.98 14.19
CA ILE A 127 -5.91 -11.85 12.72
C ILE A 127 -7.14 -12.58 12.18
N GLY A 128 -8.14 -11.81 11.78
CA GLY A 128 -9.41 -12.35 11.29
C GLY A 128 -9.32 -12.87 9.87
N GLN A 129 -8.59 -12.16 9.01
CA GLN A 129 -8.58 -12.34 7.56
C GLN A 129 -7.16 -12.33 6.99
N ASP A 130 -7.00 -12.88 5.80
CA ASP A 130 -5.71 -12.96 5.11
C ASP A 130 -5.18 -11.57 4.71
N HIS A 131 -6.06 -10.58 4.46
CA HIS A 131 -5.66 -9.19 4.16
C HIS A 131 -4.89 -8.53 5.29
N MET A 132 -5.28 -8.77 6.54
CA MET A 132 -4.54 -8.30 7.71
C MET A 132 -3.16 -8.94 7.78
N LEU A 133 -3.06 -10.23 7.49
CA LEU A 133 -1.82 -10.97 7.47
C LEU A 133 -0.89 -10.45 6.36
N ASP A 134 -1.43 -10.26 5.15
CA ASP A 134 -0.66 -9.75 4.00
C ASP A 134 -0.11 -8.35 4.30
N ALA A 135 -0.91 -7.45 4.88
CA ALA A 135 -0.47 -6.14 5.32
C ALA A 135 0.63 -6.21 6.40
N ALA A 136 0.45 -7.07 7.41
CA ALA A 136 1.39 -7.23 8.50
C ALA A 136 2.74 -7.78 8.02
N MET A 137 2.74 -8.78 7.15
CA MET A 137 3.96 -9.39 6.60
C MET A 137 4.78 -8.42 5.73
N MET A 138 4.20 -7.37 5.21
CA MET A 138 4.93 -6.36 4.46
C MET A 138 5.82 -5.48 5.34
N VAL A 139 5.44 -5.27 6.58
CA VAL A 139 6.10 -4.32 7.50
C VAL A 139 6.80 -4.99 8.68
N PHE A 140 6.44 -6.23 8.97
CA PHE A 140 7.01 -6.97 10.09
C PHE A 140 8.54 -7.01 10.03
N ASP A 141 9.17 -6.84 11.18
CA ASP A 141 10.63 -6.78 11.39
C ASP A 141 11.37 -5.71 10.54
N THR A 142 10.65 -4.67 10.09
CA THR A 142 11.29 -3.53 9.43
C THR A 142 12.16 -2.77 10.44
N THR A 143 13.46 -2.72 10.17
CA THR A 143 14.45 -1.99 10.97
C THR A 143 14.68 -0.58 10.42
N ALA A 144 15.31 0.30 11.21
CA ALA A 144 15.75 1.62 10.75
C ALA A 144 16.62 1.56 9.48
N ARG A 145 17.46 0.52 9.35
CA ARG A 145 18.25 0.29 8.12
C ARG A 145 17.38 -0.06 6.92
N HIS A 146 16.38 -0.93 7.11
CA HIS A 146 15.42 -1.26 6.05
C HIS A 146 14.64 -0.03 5.62
N TYR A 147 14.18 0.79 6.58
CA TYR A 147 13.51 2.05 6.29
C TYR A 147 14.39 3.00 5.47
N ALA A 148 15.65 3.20 5.84
CA ALA A 148 16.56 4.05 5.10
C ALA A 148 16.72 3.62 3.63
N LEU A 149 16.80 2.30 3.37
CA LEU A 149 16.84 1.74 2.01
C LEU A 149 15.51 1.93 1.25
N MET A 150 14.39 1.81 1.94
CA MET A 150 13.07 2.05 1.35
C MET A 150 12.87 3.52 1.00
N LEU A 151 13.32 4.43 1.86
CA LEU A 151 13.20 5.88 1.65
C LEU A 151 13.94 6.33 0.38
N GLN A 152 15.10 5.76 0.07
CA GLN A 152 15.82 6.04 -1.17
C GLN A 152 15.03 5.63 -2.44
N LYS A 153 14.12 4.68 -2.31
CA LYS A 153 13.26 4.19 -3.41
C LYS A 153 11.85 4.76 -3.36
N SER A 154 11.57 5.63 -2.40
CA SER A 154 10.23 6.13 -2.16
C SER A 154 9.69 6.95 -3.32
N GLN A 155 8.37 6.93 -3.47
CA GLN A 155 7.63 7.61 -4.53
C GLN A 155 6.72 8.67 -3.90
N THR A 156 7.29 9.83 -3.58
CA THR A 156 6.53 10.98 -3.06
C THR A 156 6.03 11.90 -4.17
N GLU A 157 6.68 11.86 -5.35
CA GLU A 157 6.34 12.75 -6.47
C GLU A 157 5.51 12.01 -7.52
N ILE A 158 4.52 12.70 -8.05
CA ILE A 158 3.74 12.21 -9.19
C ILE A 158 4.63 12.29 -10.43
N LYS A 159 5.19 11.14 -10.85
CA LYS A 159 5.78 11.03 -12.18
C LYS A 159 4.64 10.97 -13.20
N PRO A 160 4.42 12.02 -14.01
CA PRO A 160 3.32 12.00 -14.98
C PRO A 160 3.51 10.83 -15.93
N ARG A 161 2.46 10.02 -16.10
CA ARG A 161 2.48 8.92 -17.07
C ARG A 161 2.72 9.49 -18.46
N LYS A 162 3.46 8.79 -19.34
CA LYS A 162 3.71 9.21 -20.72
C LYS A 162 2.43 9.66 -21.43
N LYS A 163 1.28 9.02 -21.18
CA LYS A 163 -0.03 9.37 -21.70
C LYS A 163 -0.56 10.73 -21.18
N GLN A 164 -0.34 11.06 -19.90
CA GLN A 164 -0.70 12.37 -19.34
C GLN A 164 0.20 13.49 -19.87
N GLN A 165 1.48 13.19 -20.09
CA GLN A 165 2.39 14.14 -20.76
C GLN A 165 1.95 14.46 -22.19
N SER A 166 1.45 13.47 -22.92
CA SER A 166 0.93 13.69 -24.29
C SER A 166 -0.34 14.55 -24.29
N TRP A 167 -1.24 14.36 -23.32
CA TRP A 167 -2.45 15.18 -23.15
C TRP A 167 -2.13 16.63 -22.78
N ARG A 168 -1.21 16.85 -21.82
CA ARG A 168 -0.74 18.19 -21.45
C ARG A 168 -0.11 18.90 -22.64
N LYS A 169 0.77 18.22 -23.36
CA LYS A 169 1.40 18.74 -24.56
C LYS A 169 0.39 19.02 -25.68
N ALA A 170 -0.66 18.21 -25.81
CA ALA A 170 -1.73 18.44 -26.77
C ALA A 170 -2.61 19.66 -26.40
N LEU A 171 -2.85 19.91 -25.11
CA LEU A 171 -3.52 21.11 -24.60
C LEU A 171 -2.67 22.37 -24.82
N GLU A 172 -1.38 22.33 -24.49
CA GLU A 172 -0.42 23.42 -24.71
C GLU A 172 -0.28 23.78 -26.20
N LEU A 173 -0.38 22.79 -27.07
CA LEU A 173 -0.33 22.99 -28.52
C LEU A 173 -1.69 23.37 -29.13
N GLY A 174 -2.72 23.59 -28.31
CA GLY A 174 -4.07 23.94 -28.79
C GLY A 174 -4.79 22.87 -29.61
N LYS A 175 -4.25 21.63 -29.61
CA LYS A 175 -4.84 20.49 -30.36
C LYS A 175 -6.11 19.93 -29.74
N ILE A 176 -6.38 20.27 -28.48
CA ILE A 176 -7.58 19.87 -27.74
C ILE A 176 -8.18 21.15 -27.12
N LYS A 177 -9.45 21.44 -27.44
CA LYS A 177 -10.17 22.54 -26.83
C LYS A 177 -10.73 22.09 -25.48
N THR A 178 -10.48 22.85 -24.43
CA THR A 178 -11.20 22.68 -23.16
C THR A 178 -12.65 23.09 -23.37
N VAL A 179 -13.58 22.18 -23.10
CA VAL A 179 -14.98 22.54 -22.97
C VAL A 179 -15.08 23.36 -21.68
N LYS A 180 -15.41 24.66 -21.80
CA LYS A 180 -15.74 25.48 -20.63
C LYS A 180 -17.06 24.96 -20.05
N PRO A 181 -17.16 24.86 -18.70
CA PRO A 181 -18.42 24.50 -18.05
C PRO A 181 -19.55 25.49 -18.39
#